data_99fe3906b2af7c6429c32e26949410d7
#
_entry.id   99fe3906b2af7c6429c32e26949410d7
#
_cell.length_a   1.000
_cell.length_b   1.000
_cell.length_c   1.000
_cell.angle_alpha   90.00
_cell.angle_beta   90.00
_cell.angle_gamma   90.00
#
_symmetry.space_group_name_H-M   'P 1'
#
loop_
_entity.id
_entity.type
_entity.pdbx_description
1 polymer ?
#
loop_
_entity_poly.entity_id
_entity_poly.type
_entity_poly.pdbx_seq_one_letter_code
_entity_poly.pdbx_strand_id
1 'polypeptide(L)'
;MGWLAVGFLAWLGGWAINIRLAALPKSRLTGLAIPMIFGLSLVVIWESMVRGFDVSPILLPAPSVISVKFAGSLGILWQDFVQTVVKGALSGYAIGCGSAFALAVVIDRFPFLQRGLLPIGNFVAALPIIGMAPILVMWFGFDWQSKSAVVVVMVFFPMLVNTVEGLRATNMMQRDLMRTYAAGYWKTLFKLRIPMALPFIFNGLKIATTLALIGAIVAEFFGSPIRGMGFRISTSVGQLALDLVWAEIVVAAITGSALYGAVALLERKWTFWHPSQRN
;
A
#
# COMPACT_ATOMS: atom_id res chain seq x y z
N MET A 1 25.53 -18.03 -23.59
CA MET A 1 26.44 -18.41 -22.48
C MET A 1 26.95 -17.21 -21.68
N GLY A 2 27.42 -16.11 -22.32
CA GLY A 2 27.96 -14.95 -21.59
C GLY A 2 26.99 -14.29 -20.61
N TRP A 3 25.72 -14.12 -20.95
CA TRP A 3 24.72 -13.50 -20.09
C TRP A 3 24.44 -14.30 -18.81
N LEU A 4 24.40 -15.65 -18.88
CA LEU A 4 24.20 -16.48 -17.71
C LEU A 4 25.40 -16.40 -16.73
N ALA A 5 26.61 -16.30 -17.28
CA ALA A 5 27.81 -16.06 -16.45
C ALA A 5 27.76 -14.70 -15.76
N VAL A 6 27.28 -13.64 -16.42
CA VAL A 6 27.06 -12.32 -15.80
C VAL A 6 26.04 -12.40 -14.67
N GLY A 7 24.91 -13.08 -14.88
CA GLY A 7 23.90 -13.27 -13.83
C GLY A 7 24.45 -14.02 -12.61
N PHE A 8 25.21 -15.09 -12.86
CA PHE A 8 25.84 -15.87 -11.78
C PHE A 8 26.87 -15.07 -11.00
N LEU A 9 27.72 -14.30 -11.69
CA LEU A 9 28.69 -13.40 -11.07
C LEU A 9 28.01 -12.28 -10.28
N ALA A 10 26.94 -11.71 -10.80
CA ALA A 10 26.14 -10.69 -10.08
C ALA A 10 25.51 -11.28 -8.81
N TRP A 11 25.03 -12.50 -8.86
CA TRP A 11 24.50 -13.19 -7.69
C TRP A 11 25.57 -13.43 -6.61
N LEU A 12 26.69 -14.04 -6.98
CA LEU A 12 27.79 -14.32 -6.04
C LEU A 12 28.44 -13.02 -5.53
N GLY A 13 28.67 -12.04 -6.42
CA GLY A 13 29.26 -10.75 -6.04
C GLY A 13 28.35 -9.95 -5.12
N GLY A 14 27.06 -9.84 -5.46
CA GLY A 14 26.05 -9.18 -4.65
C GLY A 14 25.90 -9.82 -3.27
N TRP A 15 25.91 -11.16 -3.21
CA TRP A 15 25.90 -11.91 -1.96
C TRP A 15 27.14 -11.62 -1.11
N ALA A 16 28.34 -11.76 -1.68
CA ALA A 16 29.60 -11.54 -0.98
C ALA A 16 29.73 -10.12 -0.42
N ILE A 17 29.33 -9.13 -1.23
CA ILE A 17 29.32 -7.72 -0.82
C ILE A 17 28.34 -7.50 0.35
N ASN A 18 27.11 -8.03 0.24
CA ASN A 18 26.09 -7.89 1.28
C ASN A 18 26.50 -8.55 2.60
N ILE A 19 27.15 -9.73 2.57
CA ILE A 19 27.70 -10.36 3.80
C ILE A 19 28.74 -9.44 4.44
N ARG A 20 29.66 -8.89 3.66
CA ARG A 20 30.69 -7.96 4.19
C ARG A 20 30.09 -6.69 4.77
N LEU A 21 29.11 -6.09 4.07
CA LEU A 21 28.42 -4.89 4.57
C LEU A 21 27.60 -5.16 5.82
N ALA A 22 26.97 -6.35 5.93
CA ALA A 22 26.22 -6.74 7.12
C ALA A 22 27.10 -6.99 8.35
N ALA A 23 28.39 -7.29 8.16
CA ALA A 23 29.38 -7.41 9.25
C ALA A 23 29.89 -6.06 9.77
N LEU A 24 29.65 -4.96 9.04
CA LEU A 24 30.04 -3.61 9.45
C LEU A 24 29.07 -3.04 10.50
N PRO A 25 29.52 -2.08 11.34
CA PRO A 25 28.62 -1.39 12.27
C PRO A 25 27.42 -0.78 11.56
N LYS A 26 26.25 -0.91 12.18
CA LYS A 26 25.02 -0.31 11.64
C LYS A 26 25.17 1.21 11.48
N SER A 27 25.20 1.69 10.25
CA SER A 27 25.19 3.10 9.88
C SER A 27 24.06 3.39 8.90
N ARG A 28 23.74 4.66 8.71
CA ARG A 28 22.73 5.05 7.68
C ARG A 28 23.15 4.60 6.28
N LEU A 29 24.46 4.60 6.00
CA LEU A 29 24.99 4.18 4.70
C LEU A 29 24.84 2.66 4.51
N THR A 30 25.23 1.84 5.50
CA THR A 30 25.09 0.37 5.40
C THR A 30 23.63 -0.03 5.34
N GLY A 31 22.73 0.67 6.07
CA GLY A 31 21.29 0.41 6.06
C GLY A 31 20.64 0.66 4.69
N LEU A 32 21.17 1.56 3.87
CA LEU A 32 20.68 1.83 2.51
C LEU A 32 21.44 1.01 1.45
N ALA A 33 22.73 0.80 1.62
CA ALA A 33 23.56 0.10 0.63
C ALA A 33 23.17 -1.37 0.47
N ILE A 34 22.87 -2.07 1.57
CA ILE A 34 22.52 -3.50 1.55
C ILE A 34 21.28 -3.76 0.66
N PRO A 35 20.10 -3.12 0.89
CA PRO A 35 18.93 -3.36 0.07
C PRO A 35 19.11 -2.86 -1.38
N MET A 36 19.87 -1.78 -1.60
CA MET A 36 20.14 -1.30 -2.95
C MET A 36 21.00 -2.27 -3.75
N ILE A 37 22.09 -2.81 -3.18
CA ILE A 37 22.95 -3.78 -3.85
C ILE A 37 22.17 -5.07 -4.11
N PHE A 38 21.36 -5.51 -3.15
CA PHE A 38 20.53 -6.69 -3.32
C PHE A 38 19.49 -6.49 -4.46
N GLY A 39 18.79 -5.36 -4.46
CA GLY A 39 17.82 -5.04 -5.52
C GLY A 39 18.48 -4.92 -6.90
N LEU A 40 19.64 -4.25 -6.99
CA LEU A 40 20.38 -4.15 -8.24
C LEU A 40 20.85 -5.53 -8.74
N SER A 41 21.33 -6.39 -7.83
CA SER A 41 21.71 -7.75 -8.17
C SER A 41 20.53 -8.54 -8.75
N LEU A 42 19.33 -8.41 -8.17
CA LEU A 42 18.11 -9.04 -8.71
C LEU A 42 17.77 -8.54 -10.12
N VAL A 43 17.88 -7.25 -10.38
CA VAL A 43 17.63 -6.68 -11.71
C VAL A 43 18.64 -7.19 -12.73
N VAL A 44 19.93 -7.26 -12.37
CA VAL A 44 20.98 -7.82 -13.25
C VAL A 44 20.76 -9.31 -13.50
N ILE A 45 20.38 -10.07 -12.48
CA ILE A 45 20.04 -11.50 -12.63
C ILE A 45 18.85 -11.65 -13.60
N TRP A 46 17.77 -10.89 -13.41
CA TRP A 46 16.61 -10.92 -14.31
C TRP A 46 16.99 -10.62 -15.75
N GLU A 47 17.71 -9.52 -16.00
CA GLU A 47 18.22 -9.16 -17.33
C GLU A 47 19.05 -10.30 -17.94
N SER A 48 19.96 -10.87 -17.15
CA SER A 48 20.85 -11.92 -17.58
C SER A 48 20.12 -13.24 -17.89
N MET A 49 19.11 -13.59 -17.11
CA MET A 49 18.29 -14.78 -17.35
C MET A 49 17.45 -14.63 -18.62
N VAL A 50 16.75 -13.49 -18.78
CA VAL A 50 15.92 -13.24 -19.96
C VAL A 50 16.77 -13.29 -21.24
N ARG A 51 17.93 -12.64 -21.26
CA ARG A 51 18.84 -12.64 -22.43
C ARG A 51 19.60 -13.94 -22.58
N GLY A 52 19.92 -14.61 -21.49
CA GLY A 52 20.71 -15.85 -21.51
C GLY A 52 19.93 -17.08 -22.00
N PHE A 53 18.63 -17.12 -21.71
CA PHE A 53 17.70 -18.16 -22.15
C PHE A 53 16.90 -17.77 -23.40
N ASP A 54 17.17 -16.61 -23.97
CA ASP A 54 16.45 -16.05 -25.12
C ASP A 54 14.92 -16.05 -24.93
N VAL A 55 14.51 -15.61 -23.74
CA VAL A 55 13.09 -15.57 -23.37
C VAL A 55 12.39 -14.51 -24.22
N SER A 56 11.30 -14.91 -24.87
CA SER A 56 10.51 -14.00 -25.70
C SER A 56 10.03 -12.77 -24.86
N PRO A 57 10.22 -11.53 -25.37
CA PRO A 57 9.70 -10.32 -24.71
C PRO A 57 8.18 -10.34 -24.48
N ILE A 58 7.45 -11.15 -25.24
CA ILE A 58 6.01 -11.38 -25.07
C ILE A 58 5.71 -12.16 -23.77
N LEU A 59 6.64 -13.00 -23.28
CA LEU A 59 6.47 -13.75 -22.05
C LEU A 59 7.01 -12.96 -20.85
N LEU A 60 8.25 -12.49 -20.97
CA LEU A 60 8.92 -11.73 -19.91
C LEU A 60 9.92 -10.75 -20.53
N PRO A 61 9.63 -9.44 -20.58
CA PRO A 61 10.58 -8.46 -21.09
C PRO A 61 11.76 -8.27 -20.13
N ALA A 62 12.92 -8.00 -20.70
CA ALA A 62 14.12 -7.65 -19.93
C ALA A 62 13.96 -6.26 -19.28
N PRO A 63 14.53 -6.02 -18.08
CA PRO A 63 14.51 -4.71 -17.41
C PRO A 63 14.94 -3.54 -18.29
N SER A 64 15.92 -3.74 -19.16
CA SER A 64 16.36 -2.72 -20.13
C SER A 64 15.26 -2.35 -21.14
N VAL A 65 14.50 -3.33 -21.63
CA VAL A 65 13.37 -3.11 -22.55
C VAL A 65 12.24 -2.34 -21.81
N ILE A 66 11.94 -2.74 -20.57
CA ILE A 66 10.97 -2.05 -19.72
C ILE A 66 11.39 -0.60 -19.49
N SER A 67 12.66 -0.32 -19.21
CA SER A 67 13.16 1.04 -18.96
C SER A 67 13.02 1.95 -20.19
N VAL A 68 13.30 1.44 -21.38
CA VAL A 68 13.12 2.17 -22.66
C VAL A 68 11.64 2.45 -22.89
N LYS A 69 10.77 1.46 -22.69
CA LYS A 69 9.32 1.63 -22.80
C LYS A 69 8.77 2.63 -21.80
N PHE A 70 9.21 2.53 -20.55
CA PHE A 70 8.85 3.48 -19.49
C PHE A 70 9.18 4.93 -19.90
N ALA A 71 10.41 5.18 -20.34
CA ALA A 71 10.84 6.51 -20.76
C ALA A 71 10.06 7.02 -21.99
N GLY A 72 9.75 6.13 -22.95
CA GLY A 72 8.98 6.48 -24.14
C GLY A 72 7.47 6.65 -23.93
N SER A 73 6.94 6.23 -22.77
CA SER A 73 5.50 6.21 -22.50
C SER A 73 5.09 7.14 -21.33
N LEU A 74 5.95 8.04 -20.86
CA LEU A 74 5.71 8.90 -19.70
C LEU A 74 4.38 9.67 -19.74
N GLY A 75 3.95 10.14 -20.91
CA GLY A 75 2.69 10.85 -21.07
C GLY A 75 1.46 9.98 -20.80
N ILE A 76 1.51 8.70 -21.20
CA ILE A 76 0.46 7.71 -20.95
C ILE A 76 0.46 7.31 -19.50
N LEU A 77 1.63 6.93 -18.96
CA LEU A 77 1.82 6.53 -17.57
C LEU A 77 1.34 7.62 -16.59
N TRP A 78 1.59 8.91 -16.92
CA TRP A 78 1.10 10.03 -16.11
C TRP A 78 -0.42 10.15 -16.11
N GLN A 79 -1.06 9.98 -17.28
CA GLN A 79 -2.53 10.03 -17.37
C GLN A 79 -3.16 8.88 -16.57
N ASP A 80 -2.60 7.69 -16.70
CA ASP A 80 -3.07 6.49 -15.99
C ASP A 80 -2.81 6.62 -14.49
N PHE A 81 -1.66 7.15 -14.07
CA PHE A 81 -1.37 7.51 -12.67
C PHE A 81 -2.41 8.48 -12.09
N VAL A 82 -2.71 9.56 -12.78
CA VAL A 82 -3.70 10.54 -12.29
C VAL A 82 -5.07 9.89 -12.13
N GLN A 83 -5.50 9.09 -13.09
CA GLN A 83 -6.81 8.42 -13.04
C GLN A 83 -6.88 7.40 -11.90
N THR A 84 -5.91 6.50 -11.82
CA THR A 84 -5.91 5.41 -10.83
C THR A 84 -5.57 5.92 -9.43
N VAL A 85 -4.49 6.69 -9.29
CA VAL A 85 -3.96 7.05 -7.98
C VAL A 85 -4.66 8.28 -7.42
N VAL A 86 -4.64 9.40 -8.18
CA VAL A 86 -5.13 10.67 -7.63
C VAL A 86 -6.65 10.65 -7.50
N LYS A 87 -7.36 10.25 -8.55
CA LYS A 87 -8.82 10.26 -8.56
C LYS A 87 -9.42 9.02 -7.86
N GLY A 88 -8.93 7.82 -8.16
CA GLY A 88 -9.47 6.56 -7.63
C GLY A 88 -8.96 6.23 -6.22
N ALA A 89 -7.66 5.93 -6.10
CA ALA A 89 -7.09 5.41 -4.87
C ALA A 89 -7.10 6.42 -3.72
N LEU A 90 -6.59 7.64 -3.93
CA LEU A 90 -6.49 8.65 -2.86
C LEU A 90 -7.86 9.16 -2.41
N SER A 91 -8.83 9.33 -3.30
CA SER A 91 -10.18 9.72 -2.90
C SER A 91 -10.86 8.62 -2.08
N GLY A 92 -10.79 7.37 -2.55
CA GLY A 92 -11.32 6.23 -1.80
C GLY A 92 -10.62 6.00 -0.47
N TYR A 93 -9.30 6.17 -0.43
CA TYR A 93 -8.50 6.12 0.80
C TYR A 93 -8.94 7.17 1.81
N ALA A 94 -9.08 8.44 1.38
CA ALA A 94 -9.49 9.52 2.27
C ALA A 94 -10.92 9.31 2.82
N ILE A 95 -11.86 8.94 1.96
CA ILE A 95 -13.26 8.68 2.35
C ILE A 95 -13.32 7.43 3.25
N GLY A 96 -12.69 6.33 2.84
CA GLY A 96 -12.73 5.06 3.57
C GLY A 96 -12.07 5.14 4.94
N CYS A 97 -10.84 5.67 5.02
CA CYS A 97 -10.14 5.80 6.30
C CYS A 97 -10.80 6.85 7.20
N GLY A 98 -11.27 7.97 6.64
CA GLY A 98 -11.96 9.02 7.40
C GLY A 98 -13.28 8.55 8.00
N SER A 99 -14.11 7.87 7.20
CA SER A 99 -15.38 7.30 7.67
C SER A 99 -15.18 6.16 8.68
N ALA A 100 -14.17 5.31 8.47
CA ALA A 100 -13.80 4.26 9.43
C ALA A 100 -13.35 4.84 10.77
N PHE A 101 -12.52 5.89 10.75
CA PHE A 101 -12.09 6.59 11.96
C PHE A 101 -13.29 7.22 12.70
N ALA A 102 -14.16 7.91 11.98
CA ALA A 102 -15.36 8.50 12.56
C ALA A 102 -16.26 7.43 13.21
N LEU A 103 -16.49 6.32 12.49
CA LEU A 103 -17.28 5.20 13.03
C LEU A 103 -16.59 4.53 14.23
N ALA A 104 -15.26 4.41 14.25
CA ALA A 104 -14.53 3.88 15.39
C ALA A 104 -14.76 4.71 16.67
N VAL A 105 -14.78 6.03 16.57
CA VAL A 105 -15.11 6.93 17.70
C VAL A 105 -16.56 6.74 18.17
N VAL A 106 -17.50 6.55 17.25
CA VAL A 106 -18.90 6.26 17.59
C VAL A 106 -19.05 4.91 18.29
N ILE A 107 -18.41 3.87 17.75
CA ILE A 107 -18.39 2.51 18.35
C ILE A 107 -17.78 2.54 19.74
N ASP A 108 -16.74 3.32 19.93
CA ASP A 108 -16.08 3.48 21.23
C ASP A 108 -17.02 4.07 22.28
N ARG A 109 -17.89 4.98 21.89
CA ARG A 109 -18.88 5.61 22.78
C ARG A 109 -20.01 4.66 23.16
N PHE A 110 -20.40 3.73 22.26
CA PHE A 110 -21.56 2.86 22.39
C PHE A 110 -21.18 1.37 22.32
N PRO A 111 -20.98 0.69 23.48
CA PRO A 111 -20.56 -0.72 23.51
C PRO A 111 -21.47 -1.69 22.76
N PHE A 112 -22.75 -1.35 22.61
CA PHE A 112 -23.71 -2.12 21.80
C PHE A 112 -23.27 -2.20 20.32
N LEU A 113 -22.90 -1.04 19.73
CA LEU A 113 -22.43 -0.98 18.34
C LEU A 113 -21.18 -1.84 18.12
N GLN A 114 -20.30 -1.88 19.10
CA GLN A 114 -19.09 -2.67 19.04
C GLN A 114 -19.37 -4.17 18.91
N ARG A 115 -20.29 -4.68 19.73
CA ARG A 115 -20.68 -6.10 19.71
C ARG A 115 -21.38 -6.50 18.41
N GLY A 116 -22.11 -5.57 17.80
CA GLY A 116 -22.82 -5.80 16.54
C GLY A 116 -21.97 -5.60 15.30
N LEU A 117 -21.23 -4.50 15.20
CA LEU A 117 -20.56 -4.09 13.97
C LEU A 117 -19.22 -4.80 13.72
N LEU A 118 -18.46 -5.17 14.76
CA LEU A 118 -17.17 -5.85 14.54
C LEU A 118 -17.31 -7.22 13.87
N PRO A 119 -18.26 -8.10 14.25
CA PRO A 119 -18.47 -9.36 13.53
C PRO A 119 -18.90 -9.14 12.08
N ILE A 120 -19.78 -8.16 11.81
CA ILE A 120 -20.21 -7.80 10.45
C ILE A 120 -18.99 -7.27 9.66
N GLY A 121 -18.15 -6.46 10.29
CA GLY A 121 -16.93 -5.96 9.69
C GLY A 121 -15.98 -7.05 9.23
N ASN A 122 -15.77 -8.06 10.07
CA ASN A 122 -14.93 -9.20 9.73
C ASN A 122 -15.52 -10.01 8.56
N PHE A 123 -16.85 -10.16 8.52
CA PHE A 123 -17.54 -10.82 7.41
C PHE A 123 -17.36 -10.04 6.09
N VAL A 124 -17.58 -8.72 6.10
CA VAL A 124 -17.42 -7.88 4.89
C VAL A 124 -15.96 -7.83 4.44
N ALA A 125 -15.00 -7.80 5.36
CA ALA A 125 -13.57 -7.86 5.02
C ALA A 125 -13.16 -9.18 4.36
N ALA A 126 -13.91 -10.27 4.58
CA ALA A 126 -13.67 -11.56 3.95
C ALA A 126 -14.33 -11.69 2.55
N LEU A 127 -15.16 -10.73 2.13
CA LEU A 127 -15.79 -10.78 0.81
C LEU A 127 -14.74 -10.64 -0.29
N PRO A 128 -14.82 -11.48 -1.35
CA PRO A 128 -13.88 -11.40 -2.46
C PRO A 128 -14.12 -10.12 -3.28
N ILE A 129 -13.21 -9.17 -3.19
CA ILE A 129 -13.33 -7.86 -3.85
C ILE A 129 -13.51 -7.98 -5.37
N ILE A 130 -12.90 -9.00 -5.99
CA ILE A 130 -13.03 -9.27 -7.42
C ILE A 130 -14.49 -9.50 -7.81
N GLY A 131 -15.28 -10.16 -6.94
CA GLY A 131 -16.71 -10.37 -7.17
C GLY A 131 -17.56 -9.12 -6.94
N MET A 132 -17.13 -8.21 -6.06
CA MET A 132 -17.86 -6.98 -5.74
C MET A 132 -17.57 -5.84 -6.71
N ALA A 133 -16.37 -5.80 -7.29
CA ALA A 133 -15.95 -4.70 -8.17
C ALA A 133 -16.89 -4.46 -9.36
N PRO A 134 -17.37 -5.48 -10.10
CA PRO A 134 -18.34 -5.27 -11.19
C PRO A 134 -19.65 -4.62 -10.71
N ILE A 135 -20.13 -5.01 -9.54
CA ILE A 135 -21.37 -4.48 -8.96
C ILE A 135 -21.21 -3.00 -8.64
N LEU A 136 -20.10 -2.63 -8.02
CA LEU A 136 -19.79 -1.24 -7.70
C LEU A 136 -19.59 -0.39 -8.96
N VAL A 137 -19.00 -0.96 -10.02
CA VAL A 137 -18.89 -0.29 -11.31
C VAL A 137 -20.27 -0.07 -11.94
N MET A 138 -21.19 -1.02 -11.84
CA MET A 138 -22.57 -0.85 -12.30
C MET A 138 -23.33 0.23 -11.54
N TRP A 139 -23.11 0.35 -10.22
CA TRP A 139 -23.81 1.35 -9.40
C TRP A 139 -23.25 2.78 -9.53
N PHE A 140 -21.93 2.92 -9.61
CA PHE A 140 -21.23 4.20 -9.59
C PHE A 140 -20.70 4.65 -10.96
N GLY A 141 -20.87 3.82 -12.01
CA GLY A 141 -20.40 4.12 -13.36
C GLY A 141 -18.93 3.78 -13.61
N PHE A 142 -18.48 4.09 -14.83
CA PHE A 142 -17.15 3.70 -15.32
C PHE A 142 -16.02 4.67 -14.94
N ASP A 143 -16.31 5.82 -14.36
CA ASP A 143 -15.30 6.81 -14.00
C ASP A 143 -14.71 6.54 -12.60
N TRP A 144 -14.00 7.47 -12.02
CA TRP A 144 -13.25 7.35 -10.77
C TRP A 144 -14.12 6.99 -9.54
N GLN A 145 -15.42 7.34 -9.55
CA GLN A 145 -16.34 7.10 -8.43
C GLN A 145 -16.45 5.62 -8.06
N SER A 146 -16.56 4.74 -9.04
CA SER A 146 -16.63 3.30 -8.81
C SER A 146 -15.32 2.74 -8.24
N LYS A 147 -14.17 3.24 -8.72
CA LYS A 147 -12.83 2.87 -8.19
C LYS A 147 -12.70 3.30 -6.75
N SER A 148 -13.10 4.55 -6.48
CA SER A 148 -13.15 5.09 -5.11
C SER A 148 -14.06 4.26 -4.20
N ALA A 149 -15.23 3.84 -4.66
CA ALA A 149 -16.14 2.99 -3.90
C ALA A 149 -15.53 1.62 -3.56
N VAL A 150 -14.86 0.97 -4.53
CA VAL A 150 -14.12 -0.27 -4.30
C VAL A 150 -13.03 -0.08 -3.25
N VAL A 151 -12.26 1.00 -3.37
CA VAL A 151 -11.21 1.35 -2.41
C VAL A 151 -11.78 1.58 -1.02
N VAL A 152 -12.90 2.34 -0.90
CA VAL A 152 -13.58 2.55 0.39
C VAL A 152 -13.90 1.22 1.07
N VAL A 153 -14.52 0.28 0.35
CA VAL A 153 -14.85 -1.04 0.91
C VAL A 153 -13.61 -1.78 1.39
N MET A 154 -12.50 -1.71 0.64
CA MET A 154 -11.26 -2.42 0.99
C MET A 154 -10.55 -1.84 2.21
N VAL A 155 -10.51 -0.51 2.35
CA VAL A 155 -9.72 0.14 3.41
C VAL A 155 -10.50 0.37 4.68
N PHE A 156 -11.83 0.43 4.60
CA PHE A 156 -12.72 0.78 5.71
C PHE A 156 -12.55 -0.14 6.91
N PHE A 157 -12.70 -1.46 6.72
CA PHE A 157 -12.67 -2.39 7.85
C PHE A 157 -11.29 -2.57 8.48
N PRO A 158 -10.19 -2.71 7.73
CA PRO A 158 -8.84 -2.71 8.30
C PRO A 158 -8.57 -1.45 9.14
N MET A 159 -8.97 -0.28 8.65
CA MET A 159 -8.81 0.97 9.37
C MET A 159 -9.70 1.04 10.61
N LEU A 160 -10.95 0.60 10.51
CA LEU A 160 -11.90 0.54 11.63
C LEU A 160 -11.36 -0.32 12.78
N VAL A 161 -10.95 -1.56 12.47
CA VAL A 161 -10.46 -2.50 13.47
C VAL A 161 -9.22 -1.97 14.17
N ASN A 162 -8.22 -1.50 13.39
CA ASN A 162 -7.00 -0.92 13.97
C ASN A 162 -7.32 0.28 14.87
N THR A 163 -8.25 1.16 14.46
CA THR A 163 -8.62 2.33 15.26
C THR A 163 -9.32 1.94 16.56
N VAL A 164 -10.27 0.99 16.51
CA VAL A 164 -10.99 0.50 17.70
C VAL A 164 -10.02 -0.16 18.68
N GLU A 165 -9.10 -1.02 18.21
CA GLU A 165 -8.09 -1.64 19.06
C GLU A 165 -7.14 -0.59 19.67
N GLY A 166 -6.74 0.42 18.90
CA GLY A 166 -5.94 1.52 19.39
C GLY A 166 -6.64 2.32 20.49
N LEU A 167 -7.92 2.63 20.34
CA LEU A 167 -8.70 3.34 21.36
C LEU A 167 -8.86 2.51 22.66
N ARG A 168 -8.75 1.18 22.57
CA ARG A 168 -8.77 0.27 23.74
C ARG A 168 -7.42 0.09 24.41
N ALA A 169 -6.32 0.43 23.76
CA ALA A 169 -4.97 0.19 24.25
C ALA A 169 -4.61 0.94 25.54
N THR A 170 -5.44 1.91 25.99
CA THR A 170 -5.26 2.58 27.27
C THR A 170 -5.54 1.65 28.45
N ASN A 171 -4.62 1.60 29.42
CA ASN A 171 -4.78 0.77 30.61
C ASN A 171 -5.77 1.39 31.64
N MET A 172 -6.19 0.57 32.63
CA MET A 172 -7.15 1.01 33.64
C MET A 172 -6.61 2.16 34.48
N MET A 173 -5.34 2.11 34.90
CA MET A 173 -4.70 3.14 35.73
C MET A 173 -4.74 4.51 35.04
N GLN A 174 -4.46 4.56 33.74
CA GLN A 174 -4.52 5.81 32.95
C GLN A 174 -5.95 6.37 32.90
N ARG A 175 -6.95 5.49 32.75
CA ARG A 175 -8.36 5.90 32.73
C ARG A 175 -8.82 6.40 34.09
N ASP A 176 -8.39 5.74 35.18
CA ASP A 176 -8.73 6.13 36.55
C ASP A 176 -8.07 7.46 36.92
N LEU A 177 -6.85 7.71 36.45
CA LEU A 177 -6.21 9.01 36.56
C LEU A 177 -7.06 10.13 35.92
N MET A 178 -7.59 9.88 34.70
CA MET A 178 -8.47 10.85 34.03
C MET A 178 -9.78 11.08 34.83
N ARG A 179 -10.28 10.05 35.52
CA ARG A 179 -11.46 10.15 36.38
C ARG A 179 -11.19 11.00 37.62
N THR A 180 -10.03 10.86 38.28
CA THR A 180 -9.63 11.71 39.43
C THR A 180 -9.54 13.19 39.06
N TYR A 181 -9.20 13.49 37.78
CA TYR A 181 -9.27 14.87 37.26
C TYR A 181 -10.67 15.29 36.78
N ALA A 182 -11.72 14.54 37.09
CA ALA A 182 -13.08 14.75 36.61
C ALA A 182 -13.19 14.98 35.09
N ALA A 183 -12.32 14.30 34.30
CA ALA A 183 -12.30 14.43 32.86
C ALA A 183 -13.50 13.69 32.25
N GLY A 184 -14.38 14.39 31.56
CA GLY A 184 -15.46 13.81 30.79
C GLY A 184 -14.97 13.02 29.59
N TYR A 185 -15.88 12.30 28.89
CA TYR A 185 -15.58 11.43 27.77
C TYR A 185 -14.70 12.08 26.69
N TRP A 186 -15.11 13.24 26.18
CA TRP A 186 -14.38 13.94 25.12
C TRP A 186 -12.98 14.38 25.53
N LYS A 187 -12.83 14.84 26.77
CA LYS A 187 -11.52 15.23 27.31
C LYS A 187 -10.59 14.02 27.42
N THR A 188 -11.11 12.88 27.86
CA THR A 188 -10.38 11.62 27.94
C THR A 188 -10.05 11.08 26.53
N LEU A 189 -10.99 11.18 25.59
CA LEU A 189 -10.78 10.75 24.20
C LEU A 189 -9.62 11.53 23.56
N PHE A 190 -9.69 12.86 23.55
CA PHE A 190 -8.69 13.67 22.83
C PHE A 190 -7.34 13.76 23.55
N LYS A 191 -7.31 13.78 24.89
CA LYS A 191 -6.06 13.95 25.65
C LYS A 191 -5.34 12.66 26.01
N LEU A 192 -6.03 11.53 26.01
CA LEU A 192 -5.44 10.24 26.37
C LEU A 192 -5.59 9.20 25.26
N ARG A 193 -6.84 8.90 24.85
CA ARG A 193 -7.12 7.70 24.08
C ARG A 193 -6.67 7.83 22.62
N ILE A 194 -6.96 8.94 21.95
CA ILE A 194 -6.48 9.18 20.57
C ILE A 194 -4.95 9.23 20.52
N PRO A 195 -4.22 9.98 21.38
CA PRO A 195 -2.77 9.91 21.41
C PRO A 195 -2.23 8.50 21.59
N MET A 196 -2.80 7.70 22.50
CA MET A 196 -2.39 6.31 22.73
C MET A 196 -2.76 5.40 21.55
N ALA A 197 -3.80 5.72 20.79
CA ALA A 197 -4.23 4.98 19.62
C ALA A 197 -3.41 5.29 18.35
N LEU A 198 -2.63 6.38 18.31
CA LEU A 198 -1.90 6.81 17.10
C LEU A 198 -1.09 5.71 16.43
N PRO A 199 -0.29 4.88 17.13
CA PRO A 199 0.47 3.80 16.49
C PRO A 199 -0.43 2.81 15.75
N PHE A 200 -1.59 2.48 16.32
CA PHE A 200 -2.58 1.59 15.71
C PHE A 200 -3.26 2.25 14.49
N ILE A 201 -3.61 3.52 14.62
CA ILE A 201 -4.19 4.33 13.53
C ILE A 201 -3.22 4.39 12.36
N PHE A 202 -1.95 4.70 12.59
CA PHE A 202 -0.93 4.72 11.55
C PHE A 202 -0.67 3.33 10.96
N ASN A 203 -0.76 2.25 11.75
CA ASN A 203 -0.70 0.90 11.22
C ASN A 203 -1.87 0.62 10.26
N GLY A 204 -3.08 0.98 10.65
CA GLY A 204 -4.26 0.90 9.78
C GLY A 204 -4.09 1.72 8.50
N LEU A 205 -3.61 2.96 8.59
CA LEU A 205 -3.33 3.82 7.45
C LEU A 205 -2.28 3.21 6.49
N LYS A 206 -1.20 2.62 7.01
CA LYS A 206 -0.18 1.93 6.19
C LYS A 206 -0.76 0.73 5.44
N ILE A 207 -1.54 -0.11 6.09
CA ILE A 207 -2.24 -1.23 5.44
C ILE A 207 -3.18 -0.69 4.35
N ALA A 208 -3.93 0.35 4.66
CA ALA A 208 -4.88 0.96 3.75
C ALA A 208 -4.21 1.56 2.50
N THR A 209 -2.96 2.06 2.54
CA THR A 209 -2.26 2.57 1.34
C THR A 209 -2.11 1.50 0.26
N THR A 210 -1.68 0.31 0.66
CA THR A 210 -1.51 -0.83 -0.27
C THR A 210 -2.84 -1.32 -0.80
N LEU A 211 -3.84 -1.48 0.09
CA LEU A 211 -5.18 -1.91 -0.29
C LEU A 211 -5.87 -0.92 -1.23
N ALA A 212 -5.66 0.39 -1.02
CA ALA A 212 -6.23 1.42 -1.88
C ALA A 212 -5.71 1.34 -3.32
N LEU A 213 -4.41 1.14 -3.49
CA LEU A 213 -3.80 1.02 -4.80
C LEU A 213 -4.26 -0.27 -5.51
N ILE A 214 -4.23 -1.40 -4.81
CA ILE A 214 -4.72 -2.67 -5.34
C ILE A 214 -6.20 -2.57 -5.72
N GLY A 215 -7.03 -2.00 -4.84
CA GLY A 215 -8.46 -1.84 -5.08
C GLY A 215 -8.78 -0.99 -6.30
N ALA A 216 -8.08 0.13 -6.49
CA ALA A 216 -8.26 0.99 -7.65
C ALA A 216 -7.87 0.27 -8.95
N ILE A 217 -6.71 -0.39 -8.99
CA ILE A 217 -6.23 -1.14 -10.16
C ILE A 217 -7.18 -2.29 -10.51
N VAL A 218 -7.61 -3.08 -9.51
CA VAL A 218 -8.53 -4.21 -9.73
C VAL A 218 -9.90 -3.72 -10.22
N ALA A 219 -10.42 -2.62 -9.67
CA ALA A 219 -11.70 -2.05 -10.13
C ALA A 219 -11.64 -1.62 -11.60
N GLU A 220 -10.50 -1.13 -12.07
CA GLU A 220 -10.31 -0.71 -13.46
C GLU A 220 -10.34 -1.86 -14.46
N PHE A 221 -10.06 -3.11 -14.05
CA PHE A 221 -10.19 -4.29 -14.93
C PHE A 221 -11.63 -4.54 -15.35
N PHE A 222 -12.61 -4.12 -14.53
CA PHE A 222 -14.04 -4.34 -14.79
C PHE A 222 -14.72 -3.16 -15.49
N GLY A 223 -14.04 -2.04 -15.65
CA GLY A 223 -14.56 -0.89 -16.37
C GLY A 223 -13.78 0.37 -16.05
N SER A 224 -13.30 1.05 -17.08
CA SER A 224 -12.58 2.31 -16.96
C SER A 224 -12.80 3.18 -18.20
N PRO A 225 -12.73 4.50 -18.11
CA PRO A 225 -12.84 5.41 -19.25
C PRO A 225 -11.52 5.45 -20.01
N ILE A 226 -11.15 4.42 -20.76
CA ILE A 226 -9.99 4.36 -21.69
C ILE A 226 -8.64 4.82 -21.06
N ARG A 227 -8.60 5.03 -19.73
CA ARG A 227 -7.44 5.53 -18.96
C ARG A 227 -7.41 4.85 -17.60
N GLY A 228 -6.22 4.69 -17.07
CA GLY A 228 -5.95 4.09 -15.77
C GLY A 228 -5.02 2.91 -15.86
N MET A 229 -4.23 2.72 -14.80
CA MET A 229 -3.18 1.69 -14.74
C MET A 229 -3.74 0.28 -14.92
N GLY A 230 -4.85 -0.04 -14.25
CA GLY A 230 -5.51 -1.35 -14.36
C GLY A 230 -6.09 -1.56 -15.75
N PHE A 231 -6.76 -0.56 -16.34
CA PHE A 231 -7.23 -0.61 -17.71
C PHE A 231 -6.07 -0.82 -18.69
N ARG A 232 -4.96 -0.09 -18.55
CA ARG A 232 -3.79 -0.20 -19.39
C ARG A 232 -3.16 -1.59 -19.29
N ILE A 233 -3.00 -2.12 -18.09
CA ILE A 233 -2.49 -3.47 -17.83
C ILE A 233 -3.38 -4.48 -18.57
N SER A 234 -4.69 -4.46 -18.38
CA SER A 234 -5.63 -5.40 -18.98
C SER A 234 -5.59 -5.37 -20.52
N THR A 235 -5.62 -4.17 -21.11
CA THR A 235 -5.60 -4.02 -22.58
C THR A 235 -4.26 -4.39 -23.16
N SER A 236 -3.14 -4.03 -22.52
CA SER A 236 -1.79 -4.34 -23.01
C SER A 236 -1.46 -5.85 -22.92
N VAL A 237 -1.99 -6.55 -21.91
CA VAL A 237 -1.92 -8.02 -21.87
C VAL A 237 -2.63 -8.63 -23.08
N GLY A 238 -3.83 -8.16 -23.41
CA GLY A 238 -4.58 -8.62 -24.59
C GLY A 238 -3.86 -8.31 -25.93
N GLN A 239 -3.03 -7.28 -25.95
CA GLN A 239 -2.21 -6.90 -27.13
C GLN A 239 -0.81 -7.51 -27.14
N LEU A 240 -0.46 -8.34 -26.14
CA LEU A 240 0.88 -8.95 -25.97
C LEU A 240 2.00 -7.89 -25.79
N ALA A 241 1.67 -6.68 -25.33
CA ALA A 241 2.58 -5.57 -25.07
C ALA A 241 3.02 -5.58 -23.58
N LEU A 242 3.70 -6.64 -23.16
CA LEU A 242 4.08 -6.83 -21.75
C LEU A 242 5.12 -5.81 -21.27
N ASP A 243 5.87 -5.19 -22.17
CA ASP A 243 6.78 -4.09 -21.86
C ASP A 243 6.03 -2.90 -21.21
N LEU A 244 4.83 -2.56 -21.72
CA LEU A 244 3.99 -1.51 -21.16
C LEU A 244 3.31 -1.97 -19.85
N VAL A 245 2.90 -3.25 -19.76
CA VAL A 245 2.36 -3.81 -18.51
C VAL A 245 3.37 -3.67 -17.37
N TRP A 246 4.63 -4.05 -17.61
CA TRP A 246 5.68 -3.92 -16.62
C TRP A 246 6.02 -2.46 -16.29
N ALA A 247 5.93 -1.55 -17.26
CA ALA A 247 6.10 -0.12 -17.02
C ALA A 247 5.01 0.41 -16.04
N GLU A 248 3.75 0.01 -16.20
CA GLU A 248 2.66 0.34 -15.27
C GLU A 248 2.88 -0.28 -13.88
N ILE A 249 3.34 -1.53 -13.82
CA ILE A 249 3.67 -2.19 -12.54
C ILE A 249 4.79 -1.43 -11.81
N VAL A 250 5.79 -0.92 -12.52
CA VAL A 250 6.85 -0.09 -11.93
C VAL A 250 6.28 1.21 -11.35
N VAL A 251 5.38 1.90 -12.08
CA VAL A 251 4.69 3.09 -11.56
C VAL A 251 3.89 2.74 -10.31
N ALA A 252 3.15 1.64 -10.32
CA ALA A 252 2.37 1.17 -9.17
C ALA A 252 3.27 0.88 -7.96
N ALA A 253 4.39 0.19 -8.16
CA ALA A 253 5.34 -0.14 -7.10
C ALA A 253 5.98 1.11 -6.48
N ILE A 254 6.41 2.06 -7.31
CA ILE A 254 6.96 3.35 -6.85
C ILE A 254 5.90 4.11 -6.06
N THR A 255 4.68 4.19 -6.59
CA THR A 255 3.56 4.91 -5.95
C THR A 255 3.18 4.29 -4.61
N GLY A 256 3.00 2.97 -4.57
CA GLY A 256 2.66 2.25 -3.33
C GLY A 256 3.74 2.44 -2.26
N SER A 257 5.02 2.33 -2.66
CA SER A 257 6.17 2.56 -1.77
C SER A 257 6.22 4.01 -1.27
N ALA A 258 5.96 4.98 -2.14
CA ALA A 258 5.95 6.41 -1.77
C ALA A 258 4.80 6.74 -0.81
N LEU A 259 3.58 6.24 -1.06
CA LEU A 259 2.43 6.43 -0.18
C LEU A 259 2.66 5.79 1.19
N TYR A 260 3.12 4.55 1.22
CA TYR A 260 3.48 3.87 2.46
C TYR A 260 4.57 4.62 3.23
N GLY A 261 5.63 5.04 2.53
CA GLY A 261 6.73 5.82 3.10
C GLY A 261 6.27 7.16 3.66
N ALA A 262 5.38 7.87 2.95
CA ALA A 262 4.80 9.13 3.43
C ALA A 262 4.03 8.93 4.74
N VAL A 263 3.18 7.89 4.83
CA VAL A 263 2.45 7.56 6.06
C VAL A 263 3.42 7.15 7.19
N ALA A 264 4.46 6.36 6.89
CA ALA A 264 5.47 5.97 7.87
C ALA A 264 6.28 7.16 8.40
N LEU A 265 6.59 8.14 7.55
CA LEU A 265 7.25 9.38 7.98
C LEU A 265 6.33 10.23 8.88
N LEU A 266 5.04 10.32 8.54
CA LEU A 266 4.05 10.98 9.39
C LEU A 266 3.91 10.27 10.74
N GLU A 267 3.82 8.94 10.76
CA GLU A 267 3.81 8.15 11.99
C GLU A 267 5.00 8.50 12.87
N ARG A 268 6.21 8.43 12.32
CA ARG A 268 7.43 8.73 13.07
C ARG A 268 7.44 10.13 13.69
N LYS A 269 6.86 11.11 12.98
CA LYS A 269 6.73 12.49 13.48
C LYS A 269 5.71 12.62 14.63
N TRP A 270 4.60 11.87 14.54
CA TRP A 270 3.48 12.00 15.48
C TRP A 270 3.53 11.01 16.65
N THR A 271 4.34 9.94 16.55
CA THR A 271 4.48 8.89 17.58
C THR A 271 5.89 8.79 18.15
N PHE A 272 6.70 9.86 18.06
CA PHE A 272 8.11 9.87 18.50
C PHE A 272 8.32 9.45 19.96
N TRP A 273 7.29 9.62 20.81
CA TRP A 273 7.29 9.27 22.23
C TRP A 273 7.01 7.78 22.48
N HIS A 274 6.48 7.05 21.50
CA HIS A 274 6.08 5.66 21.69
C HIS A 274 7.29 4.72 21.66
N PRO A 275 7.37 3.68 22.55
CA PRO A 275 8.51 2.76 22.62
C PRO A 275 8.86 2.07 21.30
N SER A 276 7.89 1.81 20.42
CA SER A 276 8.13 1.21 19.10
C SER A 276 9.01 2.04 18.16
N GLN A 277 9.27 3.31 18.48
CA GLN A 277 10.06 4.23 17.66
C GLN A 277 11.47 4.49 18.23
N ARG A 278 11.83 3.84 19.35
CA ARG A 278 13.11 4.07 20.06
C ARG A 278 14.23 3.10 19.68
N ASN A 279 14.06 2.27 18.64
CA ASN A 279 15.10 1.33 18.17
C ASN A 279 15.97 1.97 17.08
#